data_620ac89e7c2e0e0048ec8b904222711b
#
_entry.id   620ac89e7c2e0e0048ec8b904222711b
#
_cell.length_a   1.000
_cell.length_b   1.000
_cell.length_c   1.000
_cell.angle_alpha   90.00
_cell.angle_beta   90.00
_cell.angle_gamma   90.00
#
_symmetry.space_group_name_H-M   'P 1'
#
loop_
_entity.id
_entity.type
_entity.pdbx_description
1 polymer ?
#
loop_
_entity_poly.entity_id
_entity_poly.type
_entity_poly.pdbx_seq_one_letter_code
_entity_poly.pdbx_strand_id
1 'polypeptide(L)'
;MRKTWTTAFAGACLALAALAPAPTAKACGGFFCNSTPIDQNAERILFKVRDDGRTDMIVQISYQGKQEDFAWLLPLAEPPAASDLAIFPQLALTALDSQTGPQVQPCFLPALASAGSSSAPRGASADDAVQVYVDTTVGNYQAVVIGSTDAKATADWLTEHNFRISDAMLGYIKLYTAEGMKFLALKLLPEKTANDITPFKLTLPGTSPSIPLRLSAVAAEPEMGIVVWIVGNQRYEPANASDLKIADADLRFRNYSSSNWTTLVARAADGVAGRGFVTEDAEPTAGLVSRIAVPSFSQSTVQDEARAALKQVFEGASYITRLYTRISPEEMTYDPVFRKSEKGDVNRFHSAATTNTNSCGATTSTSPCDFT
;
A
#
# COMPACT_ATOMS: atom_id res chain seq x y z
N MET A 1 63.50 -35.81 -50.71
CA MET A 1 62.76 -34.54 -50.97
C MET A 1 61.32 -34.74 -50.55
N ARG A 2 60.88 -34.22 -49.43
CA ARG A 2 59.46 -34.25 -48.99
C ARG A 2 59.11 -32.85 -48.55
N LYS A 3 58.20 -32.20 -49.29
CA LYS A 3 57.64 -30.94 -48.96
C LYS A 3 56.46 -31.15 -47.98
N THR A 4 56.50 -30.59 -46.77
CA THR A 4 55.41 -30.54 -45.82
C THR A 4 54.64 -29.25 -46.02
N TRP A 5 53.37 -29.40 -46.32
CA TRP A 5 52.43 -28.27 -46.34
C TRP A 5 51.82 -28.09 -44.95
N THR A 6 52.03 -26.97 -44.37
CA THR A 6 51.31 -26.53 -43.17
C THR A 6 50.09 -25.65 -43.57
N THR A 7 48.91 -26.19 -43.40
CA THR A 7 47.66 -25.45 -43.55
C THR A 7 47.38 -24.70 -42.31
N ALA A 8 47.41 -23.37 -42.41
CA ALA A 8 46.96 -22.49 -41.36
C ALA A 8 45.41 -22.42 -41.36
N PHE A 9 44.79 -22.93 -40.31
CA PHE A 9 43.36 -22.69 -40.04
C PHE A 9 43.18 -21.32 -39.42
N ALA A 10 42.65 -20.37 -40.18
CA ALA A 10 42.15 -19.09 -39.63
C ALA A 10 40.78 -19.33 -39.01
N GLY A 11 40.73 -19.41 -37.69
CA GLY A 11 39.48 -19.47 -36.95
C GLY A 11 38.77 -18.13 -36.95
N ALA A 12 37.67 -18.03 -37.69
CA ALA A 12 36.76 -16.89 -37.60
C ALA A 12 35.95 -17.00 -36.29
N CYS A 13 36.32 -16.25 -35.24
CA CYS A 13 35.49 -16.05 -34.06
C CYS A 13 34.30 -15.14 -34.46
N LEU A 14 33.17 -15.77 -34.77
CA LEU A 14 31.89 -15.05 -34.79
C LEU A 14 31.56 -14.62 -33.37
N ALA A 15 31.71 -13.34 -33.09
CA ALA A 15 31.15 -12.71 -31.88
C ALA A 15 29.63 -12.69 -32.02
N LEU A 16 28.96 -13.69 -31.41
CA LEU A 16 27.54 -13.59 -31.12
C LEU A 16 27.39 -12.54 -30.03
N ALA A 17 27.05 -11.30 -30.42
CA ALA A 17 26.57 -10.28 -29.52
C ALA A 17 25.22 -10.79 -28.97
N ALA A 18 25.25 -11.30 -27.74
CA ALA A 18 24.03 -11.61 -27.01
C ALA A 18 23.24 -10.31 -26.86
N LEU A 19 22.10 -10.20 -27.57
CA LEU A 19 21.09 -9.21 -27.27
C LEU A 19 20.51 -9.56 -25.89
N ALA A 20 21.13 -9.06 -24.83
CA ALA A 20 20.51 -9.02 -23.54
C ALA A 20 19.27 -8.09 -23.67
N PRO A 21 18.08 -8.53 -23.27
CA PRO A 21 16.95 -7.62 -23.24
C PRO A 21 17.32 -6.44 -22.34
N ALA A 22 17.19 -5.23 -22.87
CA ALA A 22 17.38 -4.02 -22.08
C ALA A 22 16.42 -4.08 -20.87
N PRO A 23 16.88 -3.80 -19.65
CA PRO A 23 15.97 -3.75 -18.50
C PRO A 23 14.91 -2.70 -18.82
N THR A 24 13.66 -3.13 -18.88
CA THR A 24 12.52 -2.24 -19.02
C THR A 24 12.51 -1.35 -17.77
N ALA A 25 12.70 -0.05 -17.95
CA ALA A 25 12.54 0.92 -16.87
C ALA A 25 11.09 0.82 -16.38
N LYS A 26 10.88 0.27 -15.18
CA LYS A 26 9.57 0.24 -14.54
C LYS A 26 9.27 1.66 -14.04
N ALA A 27 8.18 2.22 -14.49
CA ALA A 27 7.69 3.51 -13.99
C ALA A 27 7.12 3.31 -12.58
N CYS A 28 7.35 4.26 -11.69
CA CYS A 28 6.87 4.24 -10.32
C CYS A 28 5.63 5.11 -10.19
N GLY A 29 4.44 4.55 -9.88
CA GLY A 29 3.20 5.29 -9.82
C GLY A 29 2.84 5.78 -8.43
N GLY A 30 2.22 6.94 -8.36
CA GLY A 30 2.05 7.67 -7.12
C GLY A 30 3.36 8.18 -6.52
N PHE A 31 4.46 7.49 -6.81
CA PHE A 31 5.84 7.83 -6.45
C PHE A 31 6.64 8.18 -7.70
N PHE A 32 7.42 9.23 -7.63
CA PHE A 32 8.27 9.69 -8.70
C PHE A 32 9.70 9.26 -8.42
N CYS A 33 10.20 8.24 -9.08
CA CYS A 33 11.57 7.82 -8.92
C CYS A 33 12.37 7.80 -10.20
N ASN A 34 13.65 8.08 -10.03
CA ASN A 34 14.62 8.07 -11.11
C ASN A 34 15.23 6.66 -11.25
N SER A 35 14.62 5.80 -12.05
CA SER A 35 15.17 4.52 -12.49
C SER A 35 15.38 3.39 -11.45
N THR A 36 14.92 3.53 -10.22
CA THR A 36 14.96 2.44 -9.24
C THR A 36 13.54 1.87 -9.04
N PRO A 37 13.30 0.58 -9.25
CA PRO A 37 12.01 -0.04 -8.95
C PRO A 37 11.67 0.12 -7.47
N ILE A 38 10.46 0.57 -7.17
CA ILE A 38 9.93 0.59 -5.80
C ILE A 38 9.19 -0.72 -5.58
N ASP A 39 9.56 -1.43 -4.55
CA ASP A 39 8.79 -2.56 -4.06
C ASP A 39 7.68 -2.04 -3.14
N GLN A 40 6.48 -1.86 -3.69
CA GLN A 40 5.27 -1.60 -2.93
C GLN A 40 4.58 -2.92 -2.60
N ASN A 41 5.09 -3.64 -1.61
CA ASN A 41 4.51 -4.91 -1.20
C ASN A 41 3.12 -4.79 -0.57
N ALA A 42 2.79 -3.63 -0.01
CA ALA A 42 1.44 -3.29 0.42
C ALA A 42 1.28 -1.79 0.64
N GLU A 43 0.21 -1.21 0.11
CA GLU A 43 -0.29 0.10 0.54
C GLU A 43 -1.17 -0.09 1.78
N ARG A 44 -0.95 0.72 2.82
CA ARG A 44 -1.74 0.67 4.05
C ARG A 44 -2.38 2.02 4.30
N ILE A 45 -3.70 2.01 4.41
CA ILE A 45 -4.49 3.22 4.57
C ILE A 45 -5.43 3.05 5.75
N LEU A 46 -5.38 3.99 6.69
CA LEU A 46 -6.30 4.05 7.81
C LEU A 46 -7.18 5.30 7.69
N PHE A 47 -8.48 5.09 7.67
CA PHE A 47 -9.47 6.14 7.77
C PHE A 47 -10.08 6.19 9.16
N LYS A 48 -10.19 7.38 9.73
CA LYS A 48 -11.06 7.65 10.87
C LYS A 48 -12.18 8.56 10.42
N VAL A 49 -13.39 8.04 10.34
CA VAL A 49 -14.59 8.84 10.05
C VAL A 49 -15.06 9.50 11.34
N ARG A 50 -15.06 10.82 11.35
CA ARG A 50 -15.32 11.63 12.53
C ARG A 50 -16.79 12.07 12.58
N ASP A 51 -17.27 12.38 13.78
CA ASP A 51 -18.65 12.86 13.99
C ASP A 51 -18.87 14.31 13.52
N ASP A 52 -17.78 15.07 13.31
CA ASP A 52 -17.81 16.43 12.77
C ASP A 52 -18.00 16.52 11.25
N GLY A 53 -18.23 15.37 10.58
CA GLY A 53 -18.43 15.32 9.13
C GLY A 53 -17.13 15.29 8.32
N ARG A 54 -15.99 15.10 8.97
CA ARG A 54 -14.66 15.00 8.33
C ARG A 54 -14.09 13.57 8.45
N THR A 55 -13.10 13.27 7.65
CA THR A 55 -12.38 11.99 7.69
C THR A 55 -10.87 12.24 7.77
N ASP A 56 -10.23 11.67 8.79
CA ASP A 56 -8.77 11.58 8.80
C ASP A 56 -8.37 10.41 7.88
N MET A 57 -7.47 10.67 6.94
CA MET A 57 -6.82 9.68 6.09
C MET A 57 -5.36 9.59 6.48
N ILE A 58 -4.89 8.41 6.83
CA ILE A 58 -3.50 8.13 7.19
C ILE A 58 -2.97 7.12 6.19
N VAL A 59 -1.93 7.49 5.46
CA VAL A 59 -1.33 6.66 4.42
C VAL A 59 0.08 6.28 4.83
N GLN A 60 0.37 4.99 4.84
CA GLN A 60 1.73 4.50 4.96
C GLN A 60 2.39 4.55 3.59
N ILE A 61 3.34 5.47 3.45
CA ILE A 61 4.13 5.61 2.24
C ILE A 61 5.28 4.59 2.31
N SER A 62 5.31 3.65 1.38
CA SER A 62 6.42 2.70 1.23
C SER A 62 7.28 3.13 0.04
N TYR A 63 8.57 3.37 0.27
CA TYR A 63 9.50 3.82 -0.74
C TYR A 63 10.88 3.20 -0.55
N GLN A 64 11.47 2.72 -1.65
CA GLN A 64 12.85 2.26 -1.70
C GLN A 64 13.58 2.98 -2.84
N GLY A 65 14.48 3.88 -2.51
CA GLY A 65 15.21 4.66 -3.51
C GLY A 65 16.01 5.79 -2.89
N LYS A 66 16.58 6.63 -3.74
CA LYS A 66 17.27 7.83 -3.28
C LYS A 66 16.26 8.89 -2.84
N GLN A 67 16.61 9.69 -1.84
CA GLN A 67 15.74 10.73 -1.32
C GLN A 67 15.47 11.83 -2.37
N GLU A 68 16.46 12.17 -3.19
CA GLU A 68 16.28 13.12 -4.28
C GLU A 68 15.26 12.69 -5.35
N ASP A 69 14.94 11.41 -5.37
CA ASP A 69 13.98 10.82 -6.29
C ASP A 69 12.62 10.61 -5.61
N PHE A 70 12.49 10.86 -4.30
CA PHE A 70 11.21 10.71 -3.60
C PHE A 70 10.29 11.89 -3.90
N ALA A 71 9.16 11.58 -4.46
CA ALA A 71 8.01 12.46 -4.54
C ALA A 71 6.72 11.63 -4.52
N TRP A 72 5.72 12.09 -3.81
CA TRP A 72 4.43 11.44 -3.72
C TRP A 72 3.32 12.41 -4.06
N LEU A 73 2.38 11.98 -4.91
CA LEU A 73 1.27 12.79 -5.40
C LEU A 73 -0.06 12.13 -5.00
N LEU A 74 -0.95 12.89 -4.40
CA LEU A 74 -2.28 12.44 -3.97
C LEU A 74 -3.34 13.38 -4.53
N PRO A 75 -4.26 12.90 -5.40
CA PRO A 75 -5.42 13.67 -5.84
C PRO A 75 -6.40 13.90 -4.67
N LEU A 76 -6.93 15.11 -4.57
CA LEU A 76 -7.84 15.55 -3.52
C LEU A 76 -9.02 16.30 -4.13
N ALA A 77 -10.25 16.00 -3.68
CA ALA A 77 -11.43 16.74 -4.10
C ALA A 77 -11.38 18.21 -3.63
N GLU A 78 -10.97 18.42 -2.39
CA GLU A 78 -10.83 19.73 -1.77
C GLU A 78 -9.44 19.91 -1.15
N PRO A 79 -8.85 21.11 -1.20
CA PRO A 79 -7.57 21.38 -0.57
C PRO A 79 -7.74 21.40 0.96
N PRO A 80 -6.95 20.61 1.72
CA PRO A 80 -6.90 20.72 3.18
C PRO A 80 -6.22 22.02 3.60
N ALA A 81 -6.49 22.48 4.82
CA ALA A 81 -5.68 23.53 5.44
C ALA A 81 -4.32 22.96 5.89
N ALA A 82 -3.32 23.82 6.08
CA ALA A 82 -2.01 23.38 6.59
C ALA A 82 -2.10 22.69 7.96
N SER A 83 -3.05 23.11 8.80
CA SER A 83 -3.34 22.49 10.11
C SER A 83 -3.97 21.09 10.02
N ASP A 84 -4.45 20.69 8.85
CA ASP A 84 -5.06 19.39 8.60
C ASP A 84 -4.01 18.34 8.18
N LEU A 85 -2.76 18.76 8.03
CA LEU A 85 -1.65 17.91 7.61
C LEU A 85 -0.76 17.56 8.82
N ALA A 86 -0.42 16.30 8.99
CA ALA A 86 0.43 15.81 10.08
C ALA A 86 1.17 14.54 9.67
N ILE A 87 2.17 14.15 10.45
CA ILE A 87 2.76 12.80 10.40
C ILE A 87 2.03 11.88 11.37
N PHE A 88 2.17 10.57 11.14
CA PHE A 88 1.58 9.55 12.01
C PHE A 88 2.62 8.47 12.36
N PRO A 89 2.64 7.94 13.60
CA PRO A 89 3.63 6.94 14.00
C PRO A 89 3.48 5.62 13.24
N GLN A 90 4.55 5.20 12.54
CA GLN A 90 4.61 3.92 11.81
C GLN A 90 4.29 2.73 12.73
N LEU A 91 4.79 2.76 13.98
CA LEU A 91 4.58 1.69 14.94
C LEU A 91 3.10 1.48 15.31
N ALA A 92 2.29 2.53 15.25
CA ALA A 92 0.85 2.44 15.47
C ALA A 92 0.15 1.63 14.38
N LEU A 93 0.50 1.85 13.10
CA LEU A 93 -0.04 1.04 11.99
C LEU A 93 0.44 -0.42 12.07
N THR A 94 1.70 -0.65 12.45
CA THR A 94 2.23 -2.01 12.65
C THR A 94 1.49 -2.74 13.76
N ALA A 95 1.22 -2.09 14.88
CA ALA A 95 0.45 -2.66 15.98
C ALA A 95 -0.99 -2.97 15.57
N LEU A 96 -1.63 -2.07 14.81
CA LEU A 96 -2.97 -2.27 14.30
C LEU A 96 -3.03 -3.45 13.32
N ASP A 97 -2.06 -3.55 12.41
CA ASP A 97 -1.96 -4.62 11.43
C ASP A 97 -1.84 -6.00 12.10
N SER A 98 -0.97 -6.12 13.10
CA SER A 98 -0.78 -7.37 13.83
C SER A 98 -2.02 -7.82 14.62
N GLN A 99 -2.85 -6.88 15.05
CA GLN A 99 -4.06 -7.18 15.85
C GLN A 99 -5.32 -7.40 15.02
N THR A 100 -5.37 -6.93 13.79
CA THR A 100 -6.55 -7.03 12.93
C THR A 100 -6.33 -7.90 11.69
N GLY A 101 -5.08 -8.29 11.40
CA GLY A 101 -4.76 -9.15 10.26
C GLY A 101 -5.34 -10.55 10.41
N PRO A 102 -5.65 -11.23 9.29
CA PRO A 102 -6.21 -12.57 9.32
C PRO A 102 -5.27 -13.55 9.98
N GLN A 103 -5.81 -14.35 10.86
CA GLN A 103 -5.11 -15.41 11.58
C GLN A 103 -5.52 -16.76 11.01
N VAL A 104 -4.75 -17.26 10.05
CA VAL A 104 -4.96 -18.60 9.51
C VAL A 104 -4.19 -19.58 10.38
N GLN A 105 -4.89 -20.48 11.07
CA GLN A 105 -4.29 -21.46 11.95
C GLN A 105 -4.30 -22.83 11.30
N PRO A 106 -3.17 -23.58 11.33
CA PRO A 106 -3.20 -25.00 11.01
C PRO A 106 -3.94 -25.74 12.12
N CYS A 107 -4.59 -26.80 11.79
CA CYS A 107 -5.15 -27.71 12.78
C CYS A 107 -4.09 -28.40 13.67
N PHE A 108 -2.82 -27.98 13.61
CA PHE A 108 -1.70 -28.42 14.51
C PHE A 108 -0.66 -27.31 14.75
N LEU A 109 0.03 -27.37 15.90
CA LEU A 109 0.82 -26.39 16.62
C LEU A 109 2.18 -25.92 16.01
N PRO A 110 2.92 -24.96 16.64
CA PRO A 110 3.42 -23.72 16.03
C PRO A 110 4.96 -23.54 15.90
N ALA A 111 5.47 -22.48 15.25
CA ALA A 111 6.66 -21.64 15.62
C ALA A 111 7.22 -20.67 14.55
N LEU A 112 7.42 -19.39 14.91
CA LEU A 112 8.45 -18.32 14.83
C LEU A 112 9.27 -17.97 13.53
N ALA A 113 9.69 -16.81 13.27
CA ALA A 113 9.70 -15.38 12.92
C ALA A 113 11.00 -14.83 12.27
N SER A 114 10.96 -13.55 11.68
CA SER A 114 11.99 -12.47 11.47
C SER A 114 12.49 -12.13 10.03
N ALA A 115 12.97 -10.97 9.61
CA ALA A 115 12.94 -9.51 9.64
C ALA A 115 14.06 -8.85 8.77
N GLY A 116 13.97 -7.53 8.31
CA GLY A 116 15.07 -6.58 8.01
C GLY A 116 15.13 -5.86 6.63
N SER A 117 15.76 -4.73 6.44
CA SER A 117 15.56 -3.27 6.33
C SER A 117 16.45 -2.50 5.31
N SER A 118 16.07 -1.23 4.89
CA SER A 118 16.75 0.08 4.59
C SER A 118 17.46 0.39 3.24
N SER A 119 17.67 1.59 2.68
CA SER A 119 17.52 3.05 2.81
C SER A 119 18.11 3.89 1.63
N ALA A 120 17.61 5.03 1.30
CA ALA A 120 17.74 6.43 0.79
C ALA A 120 18.92 6.99 -0.07
N PRO A 121 19.08 8.31 -0.55
CA PRO A 121 18.33 9.56 -0.70
C PRO A 121 18.51 10.49 -1.99
N ARG A 122 17.83 11.59 -2.23
CA ARG A 122 17.86 13.08 -2.42
C ARG A 122 17.88 13.75 -3.82
N GLY A 123 17.18 14.82 -4.10
CA GLY A 123 16.85 16.22 -3.97
C GLY A 123 16.53 17.11 -5.20
N ALA A 124 15.61 18.07 -5.13
CA ALA A 124 15.35 19.49 -5.39
C ALA A 124 15.29 20.08 -6.83
N SER A 125 14.60 21.19 -7.20
CA SER A 125 13.37 22.00 -7.03
C SER A 125 13.24 23.12 -8.13
N ALA A 126 12.02 23.73 -8.40
CA ALA A 126 11.61 25.11 -8.76
C ALA A 126 10.51 25.33 -9.83
N ASP A 127 9.75 26.29 -9.82
CA ASP A 127 8.52 27.09 -9.86
C ASP A 127 8.09 27.60 -11.28
N ASP A 128 6.90 28.01 -11.73
CA ASP A 128 5.58 28.33 -11.20
C ASP A 128 4.55 28.58 -12.35
N ALA A 129 3.32 28.05 -12.34
CA ALA A 129 2.11 28.52 -13.05
C ALA A 129 0.84 27.79 -12.56
N VAL A 130 0.85 27.33 -11.33
CA VAL A 130 -0.20 26.54 -10.68
C VAL A 130 -0.63 27.27 -9.43
N GLN A 131 -1.92 27.25 -9.10
CA GLN A 131 -2.39 27.81 -7.84
C GLN A 131 -1.91 26.91 -6.70
N VAL A 132 -1.03 27.44 -5.85
CA VAL A 132 -0.59 26.81 -4.61
C VAL A 132 -1.56 27.18 -3.51
N TYR A 133 -2.22 26.17 -2.91
CA TYR A 133 -3.14 26.35 -1.77
C TYR A 133 -2.43 26.24 -0.43
N VAL A 134 -1.44 25.38 -0.35
CA VAL A 134 -0.62 25.14 0.84
C VAL A 134 0.81 24.93 0.38
N ASP A 135 1.76 25.53 1.07
CA ASP A 135 3.19 25.20 1.05
C ASP A 135 3.68 25.23 2.49
N THR A 136 4.03 24.08 3.03
CA THR A 136 4.40 23.97 4.44
C THR A 136 5.32 22.76 4.68
N THR A 137 5.99 22.78 5.81
CA THR A 137 6.77 21.63 6.30
C THR A 137 5.93 20.82 7.28
N VAL A 138 5.81 19.53 7.05
CA VAL A 138 5.10 18.59 7.92
C VAL A 138 6.02 17.41 8.26
N GLY A 139 6.53 17.38 9.48
CA GLY A 139 7.51 16.37 9.89
C GLY A 139 8.74 16.38 8.98
N ASN A 140 8.97 15.30 8.27
CA ASN A 140 10.11 15.12 7.37
C ASN A 140 9.83 15.54 5.91
N TYR A 141 8.66 16.14 5.64
CA TYR A 141 8.21 16.47 4.29
C TYR A 141 8.05 17.97 4.06
N GLN A 142 8.39 18.42 2.86
CA GLN A 142 7.74 19.58 2.26
C GLN A 142 6.43 19.10 1.65
N ALA A 143 5.34 19.72 2.06
CA ALA A 143 3.98 19.42 1.62
C ALA A 143 3.41 20.63 0.86
N VAL A 144 3.04 20.42 -0.40
CA VAL A 144 2.45 21.47 -1.25
C VAL A 144 1.11 20.97 -1.77
N VAL A 145 0.07 21.79 -1.66
CA VAL A 145 -1.24 21.52 -2.28
C VAL A 145 -1.43 22.46 -3.46
N ILE A 146 -1.58 21.88 -4.64
CA ILE A 146 -1.68 22.58 -5.89
C ILE A 146 -2.96 22.23 -6.63
N GLY A 147 -3.42 23.10 -7.51
CA GLY A 147 -4.52 22.85 -8.42
C GLY A 147 -4.49 23.74 -9.63
N SER A 148 -5.00 23.22 -10.73
CA SER A 148 -5.20 23.93 -11.97
C SER A 148 -6.38 23.34 -12.72
N THR A 149 -6.99 24.09 -13.62
CA THR A 149 -7.94 23.57 -14.60
C THR A 149 -7.23 23.02 -15.85
N ASP A 150 -5.91 23.26 -15.94
CA ASP A 150 -5.05 22.74 -17.00
C ASP A 150 -4.07 21.69 -16.46
N ALA A 151 -4.23 20.48 -16.93
CA ALA A 151 -3.37 19.36 -16.56
C ALA A 151 -1.91 19.54 -17.02
N LYS A 152 -1.71 20.26 -18.14
CA LYS A 152 -0.35 20.56 -18.62
C LYS A 152 0.33 21.53 -17.66
N ALA A 153 -0.35 22.59 -17.24
CA ALA A 153 0.18 23.52 -16.25
C ALA A 153 0.52 22.81 -14.93
N THR A 154 -0.33 21.88 -14.48
CA THR A 154 -0.05 21.03 -13.30
C THR A 154 1.21 20.19 -13.51
N ALA A 155 1.37 19.54 -14.65
CA ALA A 155 2.53 18.71 -14.96
C ALA A 155 3.81 19.53 -15.15
N ASP A 156 3.71 20.70 -15.79
CA ASP A 156 4.84 21.63 -15.95
C ASP A 156 5.31 22.13 -14.58
N TRP A 157 4.39 22.56 -13.73
CA TRP A 157 4.69 22.99 -12.36
C TRP A 157 5.38 21.88 -11.55
N LEU A 158 4.84 20.65 -11.61
CA LEU A 158 5.44 19.51 -10.93
C LEU A 158 6.86 19.23 -11.45
N THR A 159 7.08 19.36 -12.76
CA THR A 159 8.39 19.17 -13.39
C THR A 159 9.37 20.27 -12.96
N GLU A 160 8.95 21.53 -12.95
CA GLU A 160 9.73 22.69 -12.51
C GLU A 160 10.11 22.58 -11.03
N HIS A 161 9.23 21.97 -10.21
CA HIS A 161 9.50 21.69 -8.80
C HIS A 161 10.23 20.35 -8.58
N ASN A 162 10.84 19.80 -9.64
CA ASN A 162 11.60 18.54 -9.64
C ASN A 162 10.78 17.29 -9.26
N PHE A 163 9.50 17.30 -9.57
CA PHE A 163 8.72 16.07 -9.66
C PHE A 163 8.84 15.52 -11.08
N ARG A 164 9.22 14.27 -11.24
CA ARG A 164 9.42 13.67 -12.57
C ARG A 164 8.10 13.09 -13.07
N ILE A 165 7.55 13.70 -14.09
CA ILE A 165 6.28 13.30 -14.69
C ILE A 165 6.54 12.45 -15.94
N SER A 166 6.10 11.20 -15.95
CA SER A 166 6.07 10.35 -17.14
C SER A 166 4.81 10.61 -17.98
N ASP A 167 4.83 10.20 -19.25
CA ASP A 167 3.65 10.29 -20.12
C ASP A 167 2.45 9.53 -19.54
N ALA A 168 2.69 8.39 -18.91
CA ALA A 168 1.64 7.63 -18.23
C ALA A 168 1.00 8.42 -17.07
N MET A 169 1.82 9.10 -16.27
CA MET A 169 1.34 9.96 -15.17
C MET A 169 0.56 11.16 -15.68
N LEU A 170 1.02 11.79 -16.77
CA LEU A 170 0.30 12.90 -17.39
C LEU A 170 -1.13 12.49 -17.78
N GLY A 171 -1.33 11.24 -18.21
CA GLY A 171 -2.66 10.68 -18.47
C GLY A 171 -3.57 10.73 -17.24
N TYR A 172 -3.08 10.31 -16.09
CA TYR A 172 -3.83 10.34 -14.82
C TYR A 172 -4.00 11.77 -14.27
N ILE A 173 -2.97 12.61 -14.35
CA ILE A 173 -3.10 14.03 -13.99
C ILE A 173 -4.21 14.69 -14.81
N LYS A 174 -4.29 14.42 -16.11
CA LYS A 174 -5.38 14.91 -16.97
C LYS A 174 -6.75 14.42 -16.50
N LEU A 175 -6.85 13.14 -16.15
CA LEU A 175 -8.09 12.54 -15.70
C LEU A 175 -8.58 13.23 -14.41
N TYR A 176 -7.74 13.31 -13.37
CA TYR A 176 -8.11 13.93 -12.11
C TYR A 176 -8.31 15.45 -12.21
N THR A 177 -7.54 16.15 -13.04
CA THR A 177 -7.76 17.58 -13.32
C THR A 177 -9.12 17.82 -13.99
N ALA A 178 -9.52 16.95 -14.93
CA ALA A 178 -10.84 17.01 -15.56
C ALA A 178 -11.99 16.76 -14.56
N GLU A 179 -11.75 15.97 -13.51
CA GLU A 179 -12.66 15.75 -12.38
C GLU A 179 -12.64 16.91 -11.36
N GLY A 180 -11.85 17.97 -11.60
CA GLY A 180 -11.74 19.14 -10.72
C GLY A 180 -10.87 18.93 -9.49
N MET A 181 -10.12 17.84 -9.44
CA MET A 181 -9.26 17.50 -8.31
C MET A 181 -8.04 18.41 -8.20
N LYS A 182 -7.58 18.62 -7.00
CA LYS A 182 -6.30 19.24 -6.62
C LYS A 182 -5.31 18.13 -6.28
N PHE A 183 -4.05 18.50 -6.09
CA PHE A 183 -3.00 17.52 -5.78
C PHE A 183 -2.21 17.94 -4.54
N LEU A 184 -2.14 17.06 -3.56
CA LEU A 184 -1.12 17.14 -2.53
C LEU A 184 0.15 16.50 -3.08
N ALA A 185 1.23 17.26 -3.12
CA ALA A 185 2.55 16.80 -3.49
C ALA A 185 3.48 16.82 -2.28
N LEU A 186 4.15 15.72 -2.00
CA LEU A 186 5.11 15.56 -0.90
C LEU A 186 6.51 15.30 -1.44
N LYS A 187 7.50 15.94 -0.84
CA LYS A 187 8.92 15.64 -0.98
C LYS A 187 9.55 15.46 0.39
N LEU A 188 10.61 14.67 0.48
CA LEU A 188 11.47 14.67 1.67
C LEU A 188 12.27 15.96 1.76
N LEU A 189 12.45 16.45 2.98
CA LEU A 189 13.34 17.58 3.25
C LEU A 189 14.80 17.24 2.91
N PRO A 190 15.64 18.27 2.57
CA PRO A 190 17.00 18.11 2.11
C PRO A 190 17.83 17.41 3.15
N GLU A 191 18.05 16.73 3.86
CA GLU A 191 18.85 16.02 4.87
C GLU A 191 18.15 14.75 5.39
N LYS A 192 16.97 14.47 4.85
CA LYS A 192 16.20 13.28 5.19
C LYS A 192 16.52 12.13 4.24
N THR A 193 16.17 10.93 4.65
CA THR A 193 16.44 9.70 3.90
C THR A 193 15.15 8.88 3.77
N ALA A 194 15.12 7.82 2.97
CA ALA A 194 13.95 6.96 2.90
C ALA A 194 13.64 6.27 4.24
N ASN A 195 14.60 6.17 5.15
CA ASN A 195 14.36 5.70 6.52
C ASN A 195 13.57 6.71 7.36
N ASP A 196 13.56 7.96 6.95
CA ASP A 196 12.82 9.04 7.60
C ASP A 196 11.38 9.15 7.08
N ILE A 197 10.98 8.32 6.11
CA ILE A 197 9.61 8.26 5.61
C ILE A 197 8.70 7.72 6.70
N THR A 198 7.75 8.55 7.09
CA THR A 198 6.73 8.24 8.10
C THR A 198 5.34 8.30 7.47
N PRO A 199 4.35 7.56 7.98
CA PRO A 199 2.98 7.70 7.51
C PRO A 199 2.49 9.14 7.58
N PHE A 200 1.79 9.57 6.55
CA PHE A 200 1.26 10.91 6.42
C PHE A 200 -0.23 10.93 6.74
N LYS A 201 -0.65 11.88 7.56
CA LYS A 201 -2.05 12.09 7.93
C LYS A 201 -2.56 13.37 7.29
N LEU A 202 -3.76 13.30 6.74
CA LEU A 202 -4.52 14.46 6.28
C LEU A 202 -5.98 14.35 6.73
N THR A 203 -6.59 15.48 7.09
CA THR A 203 -8.00 15.55 7.45
C THR A 203 -8.79 16.19 6.32
N LEU A 204 -9.74 15.47 5.77
CA LEU A 204 -10.53 15.85 4.59
C LEU A 204 -12.00 16.04 4.95
N PRO A 205 -12.76 16.87 4.22
CA PRO A 205 -14.21 16.95 4.37
C PRO A 205 -14.89 15.67 3.87
N GLY A 206 -16.06 15.37 4.42
CA GLY A 206 -16.88 14.21 4.04
C GLY A 206 -16.66 12.98 4.91
N THR A 207 -17.62 12.06 4.83
CA THR A 207 -17.69 10.83 5.63
C THR A 207 -17.68 9.54 4.77
N SER A 208 -17.35 9.68 3.48
CA SER A 208 -17.21 8.56 2.55
C SER A 208 -15.73 8.39 2.19
N PRO A 209 -14.99 7.51 2.90
CA PRO A 209 -13.60 7.25 2.61
C PRO A 209 -13.40 6.81 1.16
N SER A 210 -12.35 7.30 0.50
CA SER A 210 -12.01 6.93 -0.87
C SER A 210 -10.49 6.89 -1.05
N ILE A 211 -10.04 6.00 -1.92
CA ILE A 211 -8.62 5.84 -2.26
C ILE A 211 -8.43 6.23 -3.72
N PRO A 212 -7.58 7.20 -4.06
CA PRO A 212 -7.29 7.55 -5.46
C PRO A 212 -6.30 6.55 -6.08
N LEU A 213 -6.80 5.35 -6.34
CA LEU A 213 -6.01 4.18 -6.72
C LEU A 213 -5.51 4.23 -8.17
N ARG A 214 -6.24 4.90 -9.08
CA ARG A 214 -5.87 4.97 -10.50
C ARG A 214 -4.46 5.50 -10.72
N LEU A 215 -4.04 6.48 -9.92
CA LEU A 215 -2.68 7.03 -10.04
C LEU A 215 -1.61 6.04 -9.58
N SER A 216 -1.92 5.16 -8.62
CA SER A 216 -0.99 4.14 -8.12
C SER A 216 -0.63 3.11 -9.22
N ALA A 217 -1.48 2.93 -10.25
CA ALA A 217 -1.22 2.03 -11.37
C ALA A 217 0.10 2.28 -12.11
N VAL A 218 0.63 3.51 -12.07
CA VAL A 218 1.88 3.87 -12.78
C VAL A 218 3.11 3.19 -12.16
N ALA A 219 3.06 2.74 -10.91
CA ALA A 219 4.21 2.11 -10.21
C ALA A 219 3.86 0.90 -9.35
N ALA A 220 2.63 0.54 -9.26
CA ALA A 220 2.27 -0.67 -8.53
C ALA A 220 2.98 -1.89 -9.14
N GLU A 221 3.50 -2.76 -8.30
CA GLU A 221 3.94 -4.08 -8.72
C GLU A 221 2.71 -4.99 -8.94
N PRO A 222 2.83 -6.01 -9.82
CA PRO A 222 1.76 -6.98 -9.97
C PRO A 222 1.35 -7.58 -8.62
N GLU A 223 0.06 -7.77 -8.41
CA GLU A 223 -0.47 -8.32 -7.18
C GLU A 223 -0.17 -7.45 -5.93
N MET A 224 -0.13 -6.13 -6.07
CA MET A 224 0.08 -5.22 -4.95
C MET A 224 -1.04 -5.39 -3.91
N GLY A 225 -0.66 -5.60 -2.65
CA GLY A 225 -1.59 -5.66 -1.53
C GLY A 225 -2.08 -4.27 -1.13
N ILE A 226 -3.38 -4.13 -0.85
CA ILE A 226 -3.96 -2.90 -0.30
C ILE A 226 -4.75 -3.23 0.95
N VAL A 227 -4.27 -2.74 2.09
CA VAL A 227 -4.93 -2.86 3.39
C VAL A 227 -5.62 -1.56 3.74
N VAL A 228 -6.90 -1.64 4.06
CA VAL A 228 -7.71 -0.48 4.44
C VAL A 228 -8.35 -0.71 5.78
N TRP A 229 -8.07 0.15 6.75
CA TRP A 229 -8.84 0.21 7.99
C TRP A 229 -9.78 1.39 7.94
N ILE A 230 -11.01 1.17 8.37
CA ILE A 230 -12.00 2.24 8.54
C ILE A 230 -12.52 2.18 9.97
N VAL A 231 -12.20 3.21 10.74
CA VAL A 231 -12.61 3.38 12.13
C VAL A 231 -13.72 4.43 12.17
N GLY A 232 -14.85 4.06 12.77
CA GLY A 232 -16.04 4.90 12.82
C GLY A 232 -17.06 4.35 13.80
N ASN A 233 -18.35 4.67 13.60
CA ASN A 233 -19.44 4.26 14.50
C ASN A 233 -20.22 3.03 14.03
N GLN A 234 -19.83 2.44 12.89
CA GLN A 234 -20.38 1.19 12.37
C GLN A 234 -19.41 0.54 11.37
N ARG A 235 -19.72 -0.67 10.92
CA ARG A 235 -19.02 -1.36 9.84
C ARG A 235 -19.06 -0.57 8.54
N TYR A 236 -18.00 -0.72 7.73
CA TYR A 236 -17.91 -0.20 6.37
C TYR A 236 -17.77 -1.32 5.34
N GLU A 237 -18.19 -1.05 4.11
CA GLU A 237 -18.03 -1.94 2.97
C GLU A 237 -17.69 -1.14 1.70
N PRO A 238 -17.14 -1.76 0.64
CA PRO A 238 -16.98 -1.09 -0.64
C PRO A 238 -18.32 -0.63 -1.22
N ALA A 239 -18.39 0.60 -1.74
CA ALA A 239 -19.59 1.14 -2.38
C ALA A 239 -19.62 0.88 -3.90
N ASN A 240 -18.45 0.81 -4.53
CA ASN A 240 -18.28 0.66 -5.98
C ASN A 240 -17.37 -0.54 -6.36
N ALA A 241 -17.25 -1.50 -5.46
CA ALA A 241 -16.52 -2.74 -5.64
C ALA A 241 -17.25 -3.90 -4.94
N SER A 242 -16.88 -5.13 -5.26
CA SER A 242 -17.46 -6.35 -4.69
C SER A 242 -16.96 -6.64 -3.26
N ASP A 243 -17.84 -7.14 -2.41
CA ASP A 243 -17.48 -7.73 -1.11
C ASP A 243 -17.10 -9.20 -1.35
N LEU A 244 -15.80 -9.47 -1.44
CA LEU A 244 -15.24 -10.79 -1.74
C LEU A 244 -15.30 -11.69 -0.51
N LYS A 245 -15.43 -13.00 -0.75
CA LYS A 245 -15.42 -14.03 0.32
C LYS A 245 -14.37 -15.09 0.01
N ILE A 246 -13.57 -15.43 1.01
CA ILE A 246 -12.64 -16.54 0.97
C ILE A 246 -13.20 -17.65 1.84
N ALA A 247 -13.40 -18.82 1.26
CA ALA A 247 -13.88 -19.98 2.03
C ALA A 247 -12.73 -20.67 2.77
N ASP A 248 -12.92 -20.99 4.03
CA ASP A 248 -11.92 -21.70 4.84
C ASP A 248 -11.55 -23.06 4.24
N ALA A 249 -12.47 -23.71 3.53
CA ALA A 249 -12.25 -24.96 2.81
C ALA A 249 -11.15 -24.85 1.72
N ASP A 250 -10.87 -23.65 1.21
CA ASP A 250 -9.82 -23.41 0.19
C ASP A 250 -8.48 -23.07 0.82
N LEU A 251 -8.44 -22.80 2.12
CA LEU A 251 -7.22 -22.45 2.83
C LEU A 251 -6.29 -23.65 2.95
N ARG A 252 -5.01 -23.41 2.72
CA ARG A 252 -3.92 -24.40 2.82
C ARG A 252 -2.71 -23.75 3.47
N PHE A 253 -1.99 -24.54 4.25
CA PHE A 253 -0.69 -24.14 4.76
C PHE A 253 0.43 -24.54 3.81
N ARG A 254 1.38 -23.62 3.61
CA ARG A 254 2.68 -23.90 3.00
C ARG A 254 3.72 -23.97 4.12
N ASN A 255 4.40 -25.09 4.26
CA ASN A 255 5.59 -25.22 5.14
C ASN A 255 5.43 -24.72 6.59
N TYR A 256 4.32 -24.98 7.24
CA TYR A 256 4.02 -24.66 8.66
C TYR A 256 4.01 -23.16 9.05
N SER A 257 4.40 -22.24 8.18
CA SER A 257 4.56 -20.82 8.52
C SER A 257 3.78 -19.83 7.63
N SER A 258 3.26 -20.27 6.50
CA SER A 258 2.51 -19.40 5.60
C SER A 258 1.29 -20.10 5.01
N SER A 259 0.19 -19.38 4.93
CA SER A 259 -1.03 -19.84 4.25
C SER A 259 -1.06 -19.35 2.80
N ASN A 260 -2.02 -19.88 2.03
CA ASN A 260 -2.31 -19.39 0.68
C ASN A 260 -3.30 -18.20 0.66
N TRP A 261 -3.52 -17.53 1.80
CA TRP A 261 -4.49 -16.45 1.94
C TRP A 261 -4.34 -15.39 0.83
N THR A 262 -3.16 -14.81 0.69
CA THR A 262 -2.88 -13.76 -0.29
C THR A 262 -3.14 -14.21 -1.73
N THR A 263 -2.83 -15.48 -2.05
CA THR A 263 -3.11 -16.07 -3.37
C THR A 263 -4.61 -16.22 -3.63
N LEU A 264 -5.39 -16.58 -2.61
CA LEU A 264 -6.83 -16.69 -2.75
C LEU A 264 -7.49 -15.32 -2.90
N VAL A 265 -7.02 -14.32 -2.16
CA VAL A 265 -7.49 -12.93 -2.30
C VAL A 265 -7.21 -12.39 -3.69
N ALA A 266 -5.97 -12.56 -4.20
CA ALA A 266 -5.60 -12.18 -5.56
C ALA A 266 -6.54 -12.80 -6.59
N ARG A 267 -6.68 -14.13 -6.58
CA ARG A 267 -7.58 -14.84 -7.50
C ARG A 267 -9.03 -14.37 -7.40
N ALA A 268 -9.51 -14.05 -6.20
CA ALA A 268 -10.86 -13.54 -6.01
C ALA A 268 -11.02 -12.13 -6.57
N ALA A 269 -9.99 -11.29 -6.46
CA ALA A 269 -9.95 -9.95 -7.05
C ALA A 269 -9.87 -10.01 -8.58
N ASP A 270 -9.01 -10.87 -9.16
CA ASP A 270 -8.95 -11.14 -10.61
C ASP A 270 -10.33 -11.53 -11.18
N GLY A 271 -11.07 -12.37 -10.44
CA GLY A 271 -12.41 -12.80 -10.82
C GLY A 271 -13.43 -11.67 -10.98
N VAL A 272 -13.13 -10.48 -10.49
CA VAL A 272 -13.95 -9.26 -10.60
C VAL A 272 -13.14 -8.09 -11.22
N ALA A 273 -12.08 -8.38 -11.97
CA ALA A 273 -11.20 -7.41 -12.62
C ALA A 273 -10.65 -6.35 -11.64
N GLY A 274 -10.14 -6.80 -10.50
CA GLY A 274 -9.58 -5.98 -9.44
C GLY A 274 -10.60 -5.19 -8.60
N ARG A 275 -11.90 -5.25 -8.95
CA ARG A 275 -12.97 -4.48 -8.30
C ARG A 275 -13.56 -5.22 -7.11
N GLY A 276 -12.74 -5.57 -6.12
CA GLY A 276 -13.23 -6.30 -4.96
C GLY A 276 -12.31 -6.21 -3.76
N PHE A 277 -12.90 -6.30 -2.57
CA PHE A 277 -12.19 -6.35 -1.29
C PHE A 277 -12.75 -7.49 -0.42
N VAL A 278 -11.87 -8.19 0.27
CA VAL A 278 -12.24 -9.09 1.37
C VAL A 278 -12.33 -8.27 2.65
N THR A 279 -13.43 -8.43 3.41
CA THR A 279 -13.45 -7.95 4.79
C THR A 279 -12.74 -9.00 5.64
N GLU A 280 -11.53 -8.67 6.13
CA GLU A 280 -10.70 -9.58 6.94
C GLU A 280 -11.06 -9.55 8.41
N ASP A 281 -11.52 -8.40 8.90
CA ASP A 281 -11.94 -8.19 10.29
C ASP A 281 -12.99 -7.08 10.36
N ALA A 282 -14.00 -7.26 11.19
CA ALA A 282 -14.98 -6.21 11.44
C ALA A 282 -15.58 -6.43 12.84
N GLU A 283 -15.26 -5.54 13.78
CA GLU A 283 -15.61 -5.73 15.19
C GLU A 283 -15.82 -4.41 15.94
N PRO A 284 -16.50 -4.43 17.12
CA PRO A 284 -16.52 -3.30 18.04
C PRO A 284 -15.13 -2.96 18.59
N THR A 285 -14.79 -1.66 18.68
CA THR A 285 -13.48 -1.18 19.12
C THR A 285 -13.18 -1.45 20.60
N ALA A 286 -14.20 -1.59 21.45
CA ALA A 286 -14.04 -1.71 22.91
C ALA A 286 -13.14 -2.89 23.33
N GLY A 287 -13.27 -4.04 22.68
CA GLY A 287 -12.41 -5.20 22.94
C GLY A 287 -11.04 -5.09 22.25
N LEU A 288 -10.94 -4.43 21.12
CA LEU A 288 -9.71 -4.31 20.35
C LEU A 288 -8.70 -3.38 21.02
N VAL A 289 -9.13 -2.20 21.49
CA VAL A 289 -8.23 -1.20 22.08
C VAL A 289 -7.43 -1.76 23.25
N SER A 290 -8.03 -2.64 24.06
CA SER A 290 -7.36 -3.30 25.17
C SER A 290 -6.39 -4.41 24.74
N ARG A 291 -6.57 -4.97 23.53
CA ARG A 291 -5.71 -6.04 22.97
C ARG A 291 -4.54 -5.52 22.15
N ILE A 292 -4.59 -4.28 21.66
CA ILE A 292 -3.52 -3.75 20.81
C ILE A 292 -2.23 -3.63 21.63
N ALA A 293 -1.32 -4.54 21.39
CA ALA A 293 0.01 -4.54 21.96
C ALA A 293 0.98 -3.79 21.03
N VAL A 294 1.44 -2.62 21.47
CA VAL A 294 2.52 -1.92 20.76
C VAL A 294 3.83 -2.70 21.01
N PRO A 295 4.53 -3.11 19.94
CA PRO A 295 5.74 -3.93 20.08
C PRO A 295 6.80 -3.28 20.99
N SER A 296 7.41 -4.07 21.88
CA SER A 296 8.32 -3.60 22.93
C SER A 296 9.79 -3.48 22.51
N PHE A 297 10.10 -3.80 21.24
CA PHE A 297 11.49 -3.69 20.72
C PHE A 297 11.90 -2.27 20.31
N SER A 298 10.98 -1.32 20.35
CA SER A 298 11.26 0.10 20.07
C SER A 298 11.58 0.87 21.35
N GLN A 299 12.13 2.09 21.22
CA GLN A 299 12.33 2.99 22.35
C GLN A 299 10.98 3.33 23.03
N SER A 300 10.99 3.57 24.34
CA SER A 300 9.76 3.83 25.11
C SER A 300 8.98 5.04 24.59
N THR A 301 9.67 6.10 24.19
CA THR A 301 9.04 7.30 23.60
C THR A 301 8.25 6.99 22.32
N VAL A 302 8.82 6.19 21.41
CA VAL A 302 8.17 5.77 20.17
C VAL A 302 6.93 4.89 20.46
N GLN A 303 7.02 4.05 21.49
CA GLN A 303 5.87 3.26 21.94
C GLN A 303 4.75 4.13 22.51
N ASP A 304 5.10 5.15 23.30
CA ASP A 304 4.13 6.05 23.92
C ASP A 304 3.44 6.94 22.87
N GLU A 305 4.20 7.41 21.87
CA GLU A 305 3.65 8.12 20.70
C GLU A 305 2.67 7.22 19.92
N ALA A 306 3.03 5.97 19.66
CA ALA A 306 2.17 5.02 18.97
C ALA A 306 0.88 4.72 19.76
N ARG A 307 0.97 4.56 21.09
CA ARG A 307 -0.20 4.37 21.96
C ARG A 307 -1.10 5.60 21.97
N ALA A 308 -0.51 6.78 22.05
CA ALA A 308 -1.25 8.05 22.01
C ALA A 308 -1.97 8.23 20.68
N ALA A 309 -1.31 7.92 19.57
CA ALA A 309 -1.90 8.01 18.24
C ALA A 309 -3.05 7.01 18.06
N LEU A 310 -2.91 5.77 18.50
CA LEU A 310 -3.98 4.77 18.48
C LEU A 310 -5.16 5.19 19.36
N LYS A 311 -4.89 5.75 20.56
CA LYS A 311 -5.94 6.29 21.41
C LYS A 311 -6.74 7.37 20.69
N GLN A 312 -6.08 8.30 19.99
CA GLN A 312 -6.76 9.35 19.20
C GLN A 312 -7.57 8.75 18.03
N VAL A 313 -7.04 7.72 17.36
CA VAL A 313 -7.77 7.04 16.28
C VAL A 313 -9.07 6.44 16.79
N PHE A 314 -9.06 5.78 17.94
CA PHE A 314 -10.25 5.11 18.49
C PHE A 314 -11.15 6.01 19.34
N GLU A 315 -10.70 7.21 19.67
CA GLU A 315 -11.51 8.17 20.44
C GLU A 315 -12.82 8.54 19.71
N GLY A 316 -13.96 8.34 20.36
CA GLY A 316 -15.29 8.56 19.79
C GLY A 316 -15.75 7.54 18.75
N ALA A 317 -14.95 6.52 18.45
CA ALA A 317 -15.32 5.48 17.50
C ALA A 317 -15.73 4.20 18.23
N SER A 318 -16.78 3.54 17.75
CA SER A 318 -17.30 2.30 18.33
C SER A 318 -17.03 1.06 17.49
N TYR A 319 -16.53 1.20 16.25
CA TYR A 319 -16.36 0.10 15.31
C TYR A 319 -15.13 0.26 14.43
N ILE A 320 -14.53 -0.87 14.05
CA ILE A 320 -13.47 -0.93 13.04
C ILE A 320 -13.82 -1.95 11.96
N THR A 321 -13.42 -1.66 10.73
CA THR A 321 -13.47 -2.59 9.62
C THR A 321 -12.11 -2.65 8.96
N ARG A 322 -11.54 -3.85 8.79
CA ARG A 322 -10.36 -4.10 7.96
C ARG A 322 -10.77 -4.74 6.65
N LEU A 323 -10.35 -4.13 5.55
CA LEU A 323 -10.56 -4.61 4.20
C LEU A 323 -9.21 -4.86 3.55
N TYR A 324 -9.14 -5.87 2.69
CA TYR A 324 -7.92 -6.21 1.96
C TYR A 324 -8.23 -6.64 0.53
N THR A 325 -7.35 -6.25 -0.38
CA THR A 325 -7.34 -6.75 -1.76
C THR A 325 -5.92 -6.91 -2.27
N ARG A 326 -5.78 -7.62 -3.38
CA ARG A 326 -4.55 -7.67 -4.17
C ARG A 326 -4.92 -7.41 -5.62
N ILE A 327 -4.28 -6.42 -6.22
CA ILE A 327 -4.58 -6.01 -7.59
C ILE A 327 -3.31 -5.63 -8.34
N SER A 328 -3.33 -5.88 -9.64
CA SER A 328 -2.26 -5.53 -10.56
C SER A 328 -2.50 -4.16 -11.21
N PRO A 329 -1.48 -3.49 -11.75
CA PRO A 329 -1.61 -2.14 -12.33
C PRO A 329 -2.72 -2.00 -13.37
N GLU A 330 -2.91 -3.01 -14.22
CA GLU A 330 -3.93 -3.04 -15.26
C GLU A 330 -5.37 -3.10 -14.73
N GLU A 331 -5.54 -3.50 -13.48
CA GLU A 331 -6.83 -3.57 -12.79
C GLU A 331 -7.18 -2.28 -12.01
N MET A 332 -6.21 -1.40 -11.79
CA MET A 332 -6.39 -0.13 -11.07
C MET A 332 -7.11 0.91 -11.93
N THR A 333 -8.31 0.56 -12.38
CA THR A 333 -9.11 1.34 -13.32
C THR A 333 -10.16 2.24 -12.67
N TYR A 334 -10.24 2.22 -11.32
CA TYR A 334 -11.21 2.97 -10.54
C TYR A 334 -10.63 3.38 -9.19
N ASP A 335 -11.30 4.33 -8.55
CA ASP A 335 -10.99 4.74 -7.19
C ASP A 335 -12.02 4.11 -6.24
N PRO A 336 -11.61 3.21 -5.32
CA PRO A 336 -12.50 2.61 -4.34
C PRO A 336 -13.12 3.67 -3.42
N VAL A 337 -14.42 3.57 -3.24
CA VAL A 337 -15.19 4.36 -2.27
C VAL A 337 -15.82 3.42 -1.26
N PHE A 338 -15.83 3.81 0.01
CA PHE A 338 -16.40 3.00 1.08
C PHE A 338 -17.60 3.70 1.70
N ARG A 339 -18.59 2.89 2.08
CA ARG A 339 -19.84 3.34 2.71
C ARG A 339 -20.12 2.56 3.98
N LYS A 340 -20.99 3.09 4.80
CA LYS A 340 -21.54 2.39 5.96
C LYS A 340 -22.26 1.12 5.55
N SER A 341 -22.12 0.06 6.35
CA SER A 341 -22.73 -1.25 6.13
C SER A 341 -23.52 -1.67 7.36
N GLU A 342 -24.68 -2.30 7.15
CA GLU A 342 -25.49 -2.89 8.22
C GLU A 342 -25.18 -4.39 8.44
N LYS A 343 -24.15 -4.92 7.75
CA LYS A 343 -23.70 -6.31 7.96
C LYS A 343 -23.07 -6.45 9.33
N GLY A 344 -23.17 -7.64 9.91
CA GLY A 344 -22.60 -7.98 11.22
C GLY A 344 -21.07 -8.11 11.22
N ASP A 345 -20.54 -8.53 12.36
CA ASP A 345 -19.12 -8.72 12.60
C ASP A 345 -18.48 -9.73 11.65
N VAL A 346 -17.19 -9.59 11.41
CA VAL A 346 -16.37 -10.54 10.65
C VAL A 346 -15.19 -10.95 11.53
N ASN A 347 -15.06 -12.25 11.72
CA ASN A 347 -13.97 -12.81 12.52
C ASN A 347 -12.73 -13.02 11.65
N ARG A 348 -11.60 -12.55 12.12
CA ARG A 348 -10.29 -12.68 11.48
C ARG A 348 -9.62 -14.05 11.62
N PHE A 349 -10.20 -14.95 12.43
CA PHE A 349 -9.65 -16.30 12.66
C PHE A 349 -10.21 -17.28 11.64
N HIS A 350 -9.33 -17.98 10.96
CA HIS A 350 -9.62 -18.96 9.92
C HIS A 350 -8.94 -20.29 10.22
N SER A 351 -9.60 -21.38 9.85
CA SER A 351 -9.05 -22.74 9.98
C SER A 351 -8.64 -23.29 8.61
N ALA A 352 -7.39 -23.71 8.47
CA ALA A 352 -6.88 -24.29 7.24
C ALA A 352 -6.67 -25.80 7.37
N ALA A 353 -7.07 -26.57 6.36
CA ALA A 353 -6.74 -27.99 6.28
C ALA A 353 -5.22 -28.17 6.12
N THR A 354 -4.61 -29.05 6.94
CA THR A 354 -3.20 -29.44 6.79
C THR A 354 -3.09 -30.62 5.85
N THR A 355 -2.43 -30.45 4.70
CA THR A 355 -1.96 -31.58 3.90
C THR A 355 -0.63 -32.06 4.48
N ASN A 356 -0.65 -33.09 5.31
CA ASN A 356 0.59 -33.72 5.77
C ASN A 356 1.14 -34.61 4.67
N THR A 357 2.10 -34.10 3.88
CA THR A 357 2.74 -34.83 2.78
C THR A 357 3.91 -35.73 3.26
N ASN A 358 4.18 -35.86 4.55
CA ASN A 358 5.33 -36.58 5.09
C ASN A 358 4.97 -37.91 5.80
N SER A 359 3.80 -38.49 5.60
CA SER A 359 3.55 -39.88 6.01
C SER A 359 3.58 -40.79 4.79
N CYS A 360 4.61 -41.63 4.68
CA CYS A 360 4.59 -42.81 3.84
C CYS A 360 3.49 -43.76 4.36
N GLY A 361 2.26 -43.56 3.94
CA GLY A 361 1.14 -44.38 4.35
C GLY A 361 -0.15 -43.58 4.21
N ALA A 362 -0.90 -43.86 3.16
CA ALA A 362 -2.17 -43.21 2.90
C ALA A 362 -3.20 -43.46 3.97
N THR A 363 -3.60 -42.43 4.69
CA THR A 363 -4.95 -42.33 5.25
C THR A 363 -5.39 -40.86 5.11
N THR A 364 -6.30 -40.64 4.21
CA THR A 364 -7.03 -39.37 4.07
C THR A 364 -7.96 -39.23 5.25
N SER A 365 -7.53 -38.53 6.29
CA SER A 365 -8.43 -38.02 7.33
C SER A 365 -8.76 -36.59 7.00
N THR A 366 -9.85 -36.36 6.32
CA THR A 366 -10.52 -35.06 6.21
C THR A 366 -11.41 -34.93 7.44
N SER A 367 -10.88 -34.52 8.58
CA SER A 367 -11.68 -34.02 9.68
C SER A 367 -11.65 -32.51 9.64
N PRO A 368 -12.79 -31.82 9.50
CA PRO A 368 -12.86 -30.40 9.78
C PRO A 368 -12.57 -30.18 11.29
N CYS A 369 -11.84 -29.12 11.61
CA CYS A 369 -11.67 -28.70 12.99
C CYS A 369 -13.00 -28.08 13.46
N ASP A 370 -13.81 -28.82 14.14
CA ASP A 370 -14.98 -28.29 14.85
C ASP A 370 -14.49 -27.55 16.10
N PHE A 371 -14.64 -26.24 16.10
CA PHE A 371 -14.53 -25.42 17.31
C PHE A 371 -15.96 -25.02 17.73
N THR A 372 -16.46 -25.68 18.74
CA THR A 372 -17.63 -25.24 19.53
C THR A 372 -17.20 -24.21 20.58
#